data_ec41db3a82c3687a6aafc81ea624cb8a
#
_entry.id   ec41db3a82c3687a6aafc81ea624cb8a
#
_cell.length_a   1.000
_cell.length_b   1.000
_cell.length_c   1.000
_cell.angle_alpha   90.00
_cell.angle_beta   90.00
_cell.angle_gamma   90.00
#
_symmetry.space_group_name_H-M   'P 1'
#
loop_
_entity.id
_entity.type
_entity.pdbx_description
1 polymer ?
#
loop_
_entity_poly.entity_id
_entity_poly.type
_entity_poly.pdbx_seq_one_letter_code
_entity_poly.pdbx_strand_id
1 'polypeptide(L)'
;MSESYTASFHNGGMEKDRIDSSGRKRKKLYQACREHNIRDPKYCEKQEHIVKGGLHETWIDIPPKEAYEQIFGEAFKEYNSKQRKKERQFNSYWEKVKKSKDLVPIREALITIGNVEQMPDPEVQKEIYKAFLEEFQKQNPNMKVIGAYYHADEMRKDGNGGFVKGAPHMHLDYIPVAYNCKRGQKIQNSMNSALLEQGIMNIEIDPEVAEKKFGKREKLSKTRAKAKVPKAVAKQMDVSASLKERMKCL
;
A
#
# COMPACT_ATOMS: atom_id res chain seq x y z
N MET A 1 6.93 -32.95 12.37
CA MET A 1 6.36 -31.76 13.05
C MET A 1 6.22 -30.69 12.00
N SER A 2 5.03 -30.14 11.78
CA SER A 2 4.84 -29.06 10.80
C SER A 2 5.46 -27.80 11.39
N GLU A 3 6.49 -27.28 10.73
CA GLU A 3 7.06 -25.98 11.06
C GLU A 3 6.00 -24.89 10.77
N SER A 4 5.71 -24.07 11.75
CA SER A 4 4.81 -22.93 11.59
C SER A 4 5.61 -21.62 11.58
N TYR A 5 5.51 -20.85 10.51
CA TYR A 5 6.13 -19.53 10.40
C TYR A 5 5.13 -18.43 10.68
N THR A 6 5.59 -17.36 11.32
CA THR A 6 4.79 -16.14 11.47
C THR A 6 4.87 -15.31 10.18
N ALA A 7 3.76 -14.72 9.77
CA ALA A 7 3.75 -13.74 8.70
C ALA A 7 3.33 -12.38 9.26
N SER A 8 4.01 -11.31 8.87
CA SER A 8 3.63 -9.96 9.22
C SER A 8 3.36 -9.11 7.98
N PHE A 9 2.38 -8.22 8.11
CA PHE A 9 1.98 -7.31 7.06
C PHE A 9 1.93 -5.90 7.63
N HIS A 10 2.82 -5.03 7.14
CA HIS A 10 2.89 -3.63 7.54
C HIS A 10 2.45 -2.75 6.38
N ASN A 11 1.39 -1.98 6.59
CA ASN A 11 0.85 -1.10 5.55
C ASN A 11 1.35 0.32 5.74
N GLY A 12 2.00 0.85 4.74
CA GLY A 12 2.51 2.21 4.68
C GLY A 12 2.07 2.94 3.41
N GLY A 13 2.81 3.93 3.01
CA GLY A 13 2.58 4.67 1.77
C GLY A 13 3.52 5.84 1.62
N MET A 14 3.53 6.45 0.44
CA MET A 14 4.20 7.74 0.25
C MET A 14 3.57 8.78 1.19
N GLU A 15 4.19 9.00 2.33
CA GLU A 15 3.75 10.06 3.22
C GLU A 15 4.35 11.40 2.80
N LYS A 16 3.45 12.36 2.59
CA LYS A 16 3.82 13.77 2.69
C LYS A 16 3.96 14.10 4.18
N ASP A 17 4.87 15.01 4.52
CA ASP A 17 4.96 15.56 5.88
C ASP A 17 3.56 15.96 6.34
N ARG A 18 3.00 15.20 7.25
CA ARG A 18 1.70 15.50 7.85
C ARG A 18 1.94 16.30 9.11
N ILE A 19 1.42 17.50 9.11
CA ILE A 19 1.27 18.29 10.32
C ILE A 19 -0.14 17.96 10.87
N ASP A 20 -0.23 17.48 12.11
CA ASP A 20 -1.52 17.27 12.76
C ASP A 20 -2.20 18.60 13.10
N SER A 21 -3.43 18.54 13.61
CA SER A 21 -4.20 19.72 13.99
C SER A 21 -3.56 20.57 15.09
N SER A 22 -2.53 20.03 15.77
CA SER A 22 -1.74 20.73 16.80
C SER A 22 -0.42 21.30 16.28
N GLY A 23 -0.16 21.23 14.97
CA GLY A 23 1.06 21.74 14.36
C GLY A 23 2.29 20.83 14.53
N ARG A 24 2.14 19.61 15.07
CA ARG A 24 3.25 18.68 15.27
C ARG A 24 3.47 17.84 14.01
N LYS A 25 4.74 17.71 13.59
CA LYS A 25 5.13 16.72 12.56
C LYS A 25 4.82 15.32 13.07
N ARG A 26 3.94 14.60 12.38
CA ARG A 26 3.73 13.17 12.66
C ARG A 26 4.96 12.40 12.19
N LYS A 27 5.38 11.42 13.00
CA LYS A 27 6.45 10.49 12.66
C LYS A 27 6.05 9.77 11.37
N LYS A 28 6.90 9.81 10.33
CA LYS A 28 6.72 9.04 9.10
C LYS A 28 6.64 7.57 9.51
N LEU A 29 5.51 6.93 9.29
CA LEU A 29 5.34 5.52 9.64
C LEU A 29 6.06 4.64 8.62
N TYR A 30 5.95 4.98 7.34
CA TYR A 30 6.59 4.26 6.24
C TYR A 30 6.51 5.12 4.96
N GLN A 31 7.53 5.11 4.15
CA GLN A 31 7.55 5.85 2.89
C GLN A 31 8.01 4.89 1.80
N ALA A 32 7.14 4.62 0.82
CA ALA A 32 7.52 3.90 -0.38
C ALA A 32 8.64 4.67 -1.09
N CYS A 33 9.77 4.04 -1.26
CA CYS A 33 10.93 4.58 -1.93
C CYS A 33 11.27 3.68 -3.12
N ARG A 34 10.85 4.09 -4.32
CA ARG A 34 11.05 3.27 -5.50
C ARG A 34 12.54 3.02 -5.76
N GLU A 35 13.41 4.00 -5.53
CA GLU A 35 14.85 3.87 -5.69
C GLU A 35 15.44 2.79 -4.78
N HIS A 36 14.92 2.66 -3.55
CA HIS A 36 15.24 1.55 -2.64
C HIS A 36 14.71 0.24 -3.19
N ASN A 37 13.45 0.22 -3.61
CA ASN A 37 12.76 -1.01 -4.01
C ASN A 37 13.38 -1.65 -5.25
N ILE A 38 13.74 -0.84 -6.27
CA ILE A 38 14.39 -1.34 -7.49
C ILE A 38 15.91 -1.51 -7.36
N ARG A 39 16.49 -1.20 -6.20
CA ARG A 39 17.95 -1.21 -5.99
C ARG A 39 18.69 -0.27 -6.95
N ASP A 40 18.20 0.97 -7.10
CA ASP A 40 18.91 1.98 -7.91
C ASP A 40 20.37 2.10 -7.44
N PRO A 41 21.35 1.95 -8.34
CA PRO A 41 22.76 1.94 -7.97
C PRO A 41 23.20 3.17 -7.18
N LYS A 42 22.77 4.38 -7.60
CA LYS A 42 23.14 5.63 -6.94
C LYS A 42 22.49 5.77 -5.55
N TYR A 43 21.33 5.16 -5.37
CA TYR A 43 20.68 5.09 -4.07
C TYR A 43 21.42 4.11 -3.16
N CYS A 44 21.69 2.90 -3.65
CA CYS A 44 22.32 1.82 -2.88
C CYS A 44 23.74 2.15 -2.44
N GLU A 45 24.51 2.90 -3.24
CA GLU A 45 25.87 3.37 -2.87
C GLU A 45 25.90 4.16 -1.54
N LYS A 46 24.79 4.78 -1.16
CA LYS A 46 24.64 5.59 0.04
C LYS A 46 24.03 4.84 1.22
N GLN A 47 23.69 3.55 1.03
CA GLN A 47 22.98 2.76 2.02
C GLN A 47 23.89 1.66 2.58
N GLU A 48 24.40 1.86 3.79
CA GLU A 48 25.29 0.90 4.46
C GLU A 48 24.63 -0.45 4.75
N HIS A 49 23.29 -0.47 4.86
CA HIS A 49 22.54 -1.67 5.19
C HIS A 49 22.22 -2.56 3.99
N ILE A 50 22.49 -2.13 2.77
CA ILE A 50 22.25 -2.90 1.55
C ILE A 50 23.56 -3.60 1.14
N VAL A 51 23.52 -4.92 1.05
CA VAL A 51 24.69 -5.73 0.65
C VAL A 51 24.85 -5.68 -0.87
N LYS A 52 26.00 -5.16 -1.34
CA LYS A 52 26.29 -5.09 -2.77
C LYS A 52 26.34 -6.48 -3.40
N GLY A 53 25.57 -6.67 -4.47
CA GLY A 53 25.44 -7.96 -5.15
C GLY A 53 24.66 -9.01 -4.36
N GLY A 54 23.96 -8.62 -3.31
CA GLY A 54 23.07 -9.49 -2.56
C GLY A 54 21.79 -9.86 -3.34
N LEU A 55 21.05 -10.82 -2.82
CA LEU A 55 19.87 -11.37 -3.49
C LEU A 55 18.68 -10.43 -3.41
N HIS A 56 18.24 -9.94 -4.54
CA HIS A 56 16.97 -9.21 -4.70
C HIS A 56 16.36 -9.53 -6.06
N GLU A 57 15.05 -9.41 -6.16
CA GLU A 57 14.32 -9.62 -7.41
C GLU A 57 13.22 -8.56 -7.56
N THR A 58 13.04 -8.07 -8.78
CA THR A 58 11.92 -7.21 -9.16
C THR A 58 10.94 -8.00 -10.00
N TRP A 59 9.73 -8.21 -9.51
CA TRP A 59 8.69 -8.97 -10.21
C TRP A 59 7.71 -8.06 -10.95
N ILE A 60 7.41 -6.91 -10.38
CA ILE A 60 6.58 -5.87 -11.00
C ILE A 60 7.25 -4.52 -10.70
N ASP A 61 7.39 -3.68 -11.74
CA ASP A 61 7.83 -2.30 -11.61
C ASP A 61 7.21 -1.42 -12.70
N ILE A 62 6.11 -0.77 -12.37
CA ILE A 62 5.44 0.19 -13.24
C ILE A 62 5.67 1.59 -12.66
N PRO A 63 6.33 2.50 -13.40
CA PRO A 63 6.55 3.85 -12.91
C PRO A 63 5.23 4.53 -12.50
N PRO A 64 5.17 5.19 -11.33
CA PRO A 64 3.93 5.73 -10.80
C PRO A 64 3.16 6.65 -11.74
N LYS A 65 3.86 7.50 -12.48
CA LYS A 65 3.23 8.41 -13.46
C LYS A 65 2.54 7.63 -14.58
N GLU A 66 3.18 6.57 -15.05
CA GLU A 66 2.65 5.69 -16.09
C GLU A 66 1.42 4.93 -15.58
N ALA A 67 1.52 4.32 -14.41
CA ALA A 67 0.41 3.64 -13.76
C ALA A 67 -0.81 4.55 -13.59
N TYR A 68 -0.60 5.80 -13.19
CA TYR A 68 -1.67 6.78 -13.07
C TYR A 68 -2.31 7.16 -14.40
N GLU A 69 -1.53 7.28 -15.47
CA GLU A 69 -2.07 7.54 -16.81
C GLU A 69 -2.89 6.36 -17.32
N GLN A 70 -2.39 5.13 -17.16
CA GLN A 70 -3.10 3.91 -17.55
C GLN A 70 -4.43 3.73 -16.80
N ILE A 71 -4.44 3.95 -15.48
CA ILE A 71 -5.60 3.69 -14.62
C ILE A 71 -6.63 4.82 -14.69
N PHE A 72 -6.19 6.06 -14.69
CA PHE A 72 -7.07 7.23 -14.46
C PHE A 72 -7.13 8.19 -15.64
N GLY A 73 -6.25 8.05 -16.64
CA GLY A 73 -6.03 9.06 -17.67
C GLY A 73 -7.29 9.45 -18.42
N GLU A 74 -8.07 8.48 -18.89
CA GLU A 74 -9.32 8.76 -19.63
C GLU A 74 -10.38 9.46 -18.75
N ALA A 75 -10.65 8.90 -17.56
CA ALA A 75 -11.62 9.49 -16.64
C ALA A 75 -11.19 10.89 -16.17
N PHE A 76 -9.88 11.12 -16.07
CA PHE A 76 -9.34 12.42 -15.74
C PHE A 76 -9.46 13.43 -16.88
N LYS A 77 -9.19 13.05 -18.13
CA LYS A 77 -9.38 13.89 -19.31
C LYS A 77 -10.82 14.35 -19.44
N GLU A 78 -11.77 13.42 -19.28
CA GLU A 78 -13.20 13.72 -19.27
C GLU A 78 -13.59 14.71 -18.16
N TYR A 79 -13.12 14.47 -16.94
CA TYR A 79 -13.38 15.35 -15.81
C TYR A 79 -12.74 16.75 -16.01
N ASN A 80 -11.50 16.79 -16.47
CA ASN A 80 -10.72 18.01 -16.61
C ASN A 80 -11.29 18.93 -17.69
N SER A 81 -11.81 18.37 -18.79
CA SER A 81 -12.45 19.12 -19.88
C SER A 81 -13.70 19.87 -19.44
N LYS A 82 -14.39 19.41 -18.39
CA LYS A 82 -15.59 20.03 -17.81
C LYS A 82 -15.27 21.17 -16.83
N GLN A 83 -13.98 21.39 -16.51
CA GLN A 83 -13.58 22.45 -15.58
C GLN A 83 -13.54 23.81 -16.28
N ARG A 84 -14.44 24.72 -15.88
CA ARG A 84 -14.53 26.07 -16.47
C ARG A 84 -13.37 26.99 -16.05
N LYS A 85 -12.82 26.79 -14.85
CA LYS A 85 -11.75 27.62 -14.28
C LYS A 85 -10.40 26.97 -14.49
N LYS A 86 -9.45 27.66 -15.11
CA LYS A 86 -8.09 27.18 -15.36
C LYS A 86 -7.34 26.74 -14.10
N GLU A 87 -7.58 27.40 -12.97
CA GLU A 87 -6.96 27.06 -11.68
C GLU A 87 -7.39 25.69 -11.15
N ARG A 88 -8.49 25.12 -11.68
CA ARG A 88 -8.99 23.78 -11.34
C ARG A 88 -8.55 22.70 -12.32
N GLN A 89 -7.87 23.09 -13.40
CA GLN A 89 -7.31 22.17 -14.37
C GLN A 89 -5.90 21.76 -13.94
N PHE A 90 -5.55 20.50 -14.16
CA PHE A 90 -4.24 19.93 -13.93
C PHE A 90 -3.77 19.24 -15.22
N ASN A 91 -2.46 19.14 -15.43
CA ASN A 91 -1.92 18.45 -16.59
C ASN A 91 -2.14 16.93 -16.52
N SER A 92 -2.16 16.36 -15.29
CA SER A 92 -2.43 14.94 -15.08
C SER A 92 -3.07 14.69 -13.72
N TYR A 93 -3.72 13.51 -13.57
CA TYR A 93 -4.23 13.11 -12.27
C TYR A 93 -3.11 12.82 -11.26
N TRP A 94 -1.96 12.35 -11.73
CA TRP A 94 -0.75 12.20 -10.92
C TRP A 94 -0.34 13.50 -10.24
N GLU A 95 -0.26 14.61 -11.00
CA GLU A 95 0.05 15.91 -10.42
C GLU A 95 -0.99 16.39 -9.42
N LYS A 96 -2.28 16.18 -9.74
CA LYS A 96 -3.37 16.51 -8.82
C LYS A 96 -3.24 15.77 -7.51
N VAL A 97 -2.99 14.46 -7.54
CA VAL A 97 -2.85 13.63 -6.33
C VAL A 97 -1.59 14.01 -5.55
N LYS A 98 -0.46 14.24 -6.22
CA LYS A 98 0.78 14.71 -5.57
C LYS A 98 0.62 16.03 -4.83
N LYS A 99 -0.16 16.96 -5.36
CA LYS A 99 -0.45 18.26 -4.73
C LYS A 99 -1.52 18.15 -3.63
N SER A 100 -2.28 17.08 -3.59
CA SER A 100 -3.33 16.89 -2.58
C SER A 100 -2.72 16.72 -1.18
N LYS A 101 -3.33 17.36 -0.19
CA LYS A 101 -2.97 17.17 1.23
C LYS A 101 -3.55 15.88 1.83
N ASP A 102 -4.56 15.33 1.17
CA ASP A 102 -5.40 14.26 1.72
C ASP A 102 -5.19 12.89 1.05
N LEU A 103 -4.69 12.87 -0.18
CA LEU A 103 -4.50 11.65 -0.92
C LEU A 103 -3.09 11.10 -0.76
N VAL A 104 -2.99 9.80 -0.56
CA VAL A 104 -1.72 9.05 -0.59
C VAL A 104 -1.57 8.50 -2.01
N PRO A 105 -0.56 8.96 -2.78
CA PRO A 105 -0.40 8.56 -4.17
C PRO A 105 -0.20 7.06 -4.35
N ILE A 106 0.71 6.48 -3.57
CA ILE A 106 1.07 5.06 -3.61
C ILE A 106 1.06 4.55 -2.19
N ARG A 107 0.56 3.36 -2.00
CA ARG A 107 0.64 2.64 -0.74
C ARG A 107 1.62 1.51 -0.89
N GLU A 108 2.39 1.30 0.14
CA GLU A 108 3.32 0.17 0.23
C GLU A 108 2.89 -0.74 1.36
N ALA A 109 2.95 -2.03 1.13
CA ALA A 109 2.91 -3.05 2.16
C ALA A 109 4.27 -3.74 2.23
N LEU A 110 4.80 -3.87 3.43
CA LEU A 110 5.97 -4.69 3.72
C LEU A 110 5.48 -6.02 4.27
N ILE A 111 5.84 -7.11 3.59
CA ILE A 111 5.45 -8.46 3.96
C ILE A 111 6.69 -9.23 4.37
N THR A 112 6.67 -9.84 5.56
CA THR A 112 7.75 -10.69 6.05
C THR A 112 7.19 -12.06 6.45
N ILE A 113 7.98 -13.13 6.27
CA ILE A 113 7.65 -14.49 6.65
C ILE A 113 8.78 -15.04 7.50
N GLY A 114 8.44 -15.56 8.68
CA GLY A 114 9.42 -15.96 9.69
C GLY A 114 10.00 -14.78 10.44
N ASN A 115 11.07 -15.04 11.14
CA ASN A 115 11.88 -14.06 11.87
C ASN A 115 13.36 -14.37 11.66
N VAL A 116 14.25 -13.61 12.30
CA VAL A 116 15.71 -13.77 12.12
C VAL A 116 16.23 -15.14 12.61
N GLU A 117 15.53 -15.78 13.54
CA GLU A 117 15.92 -17.07 14.13
C GLU A 117 15.31 -18.25 13.37
N GLN A 118 14.13 -18.06 12.77
CA GLN A 118 13.40 -19.12 12.09
C GLN A 118 12.82 -18.57 10.78
N MET A 119 13.53 -18.79 9.69
CA MET A 119 13.13 -18.39 8.33
C MET A 119 13.08 -19.61 7.42
N PRO A 120 12.12 -19.67 6.49
CA PRO A 120 12.17 -20.64 5.40
C PRO A 120 13.40 -20.44 4.53
N ASP A 121 13.75 -21.45 3.76
CA ASP A 121 14.75 -21.32 2.69
C ASP A 121 14.38 -20.17 1.74
N PRO A 122 15.35 -19.39 1.23
CA PRO A 122 15.07 -18.25 0.34
C PRO A 122 14.25 -18.60 -0.91
N GLU A 123 14.44 -19.77 -1.49
CA GLU A 123 13.64 -20.19 -2.66
C GLU A 123 12.19 -20.48 -2.24
N VAL A 124 11.99 -21.16 -1.13
CA VAL A 124 10.66 -21.40 -0.54
C VAL A 124 9.97 -20.07 -0.21
N GLN A 125 10.72 -19.13 0.35
CA GLN A 125 10.17 -17.78 0.61
C GLN A 125 9.71 -17.08 -0.66
N LYS A 126 10.50 -17.13 -1.73
CA LYS A 126 10.14 -16.53 -3.01
C LYS A 126 8.84 -17.11 -3.57
N GLU A 127 8.69 -18.43 -3.53
CA GLU A 127 7.47 -19.10 -3.98
C GLU A 127 6.24 -18.69 -3.13
N ILE A 128 6.41 -18.58 -1.82
CA ILE A 128 5.33 -18.11 -0.93
C ILE A 128 4.95 -16.65 -1.25
N TYR A 129 5.92 -15.76 -1.47
CA TYR A 129 5.64 -14.37 -1.81
C TYR A 129 4.99 -14.23 -3.19
N LYS A 130 5.40 -15.01 -4.19
CA LYS A 130 4.75 -15.03 -5.51
C LYS A 130 3.29 -15.51 -5.41
N ALA A 131 3.06 -16.60 -4.69
CA ALA A 131 1.71 -17.10 -4.45
C ALA A 131 0.84 -16.06 -3.69
N PHE A 132 1.42 -15.37 -2.70
CA PHE A 132 0.74 -14.28 -2.01
C PHE A 132 0.39 -13.14 -2.97
N LEU A 133 1.32 -12.73 -3.83
CA LEU A 133 1.10 -11.66 -4.81
C LEU A 133 -0.05 -11.99 -5.76
N GLU A 134 -0.09 -13.19 -6.30
CA GLU A 134 -1.17 -13.67 -7.17
C GLU A 134 -2.53 -13.63 -6.45
N GLU A 135 -2.58 -14.17 -5.23
CA GLU A 135 -3.80 -14.21 -4.45
C GLU A 135 -4.24 -12.80 -4.00
N PHE A 136 -3.29 -11.93 -3.64
CA PHE A 136 -3.58 -10.53 -3.33
C PHE A 136 -4.25 -9.82 -4.50
N GLN A 137 -3.72 -9.94 -5.71
CA GLN A 137 -4.28 -9.32 -6.91
C GLN A 137 -5.67 -9.87 -7.25
N LYS A 138 -5.87 -11.17 -7.07
CA LYS A 138 -7.15 -11.83 -7.33
C LYS A 138 -8.23 -11.41 -6.33
N GLN A 139 -7.90 -11.36 -5.05
CA GLN A 139 -8.84 -11.00 -4.00
C GLN A 139 -9.07 -9.50 -3.86
N ASN A 140 -8.13 -8.68 -4.34
CA ASN A 140 -8.20 -7.23 -4.21
C ASN A 140 -8.16 -6.52 -5.59
N PRO A 141 -9.15 -6.72 -6.46
CA PRO A 141 -9.14 -6.19 -7.83
C PRO A 141 -9.08 -4.66 -7.88
N ASN A 142 -9.51 -3.97 -6.83
CA ASN A 142 -9.44 -2.52 -6.69
C ASN A 142 -8.09 -2.02 -6.12
N MET A 143 -7.20 -2.90 -5.69
CA MET A 143 -5.83 -2.57 -5.28
C MET A 143 -4.88 -2.87 -6.44
N LYS A 144 -4.65 -1.88 -7.31
CA LYS A 144 -3.80 -2.08 -8.49
C LYS A 144 -2.34 -2.11 -8.09
N VAL A 145 -1.74 -3.30 -8.15
CA VAL A 145 -0.31 -3.49 -7.87
C VAL A 145 0.50 -2.84 -9.00
N ILE A 146 1.46 -2.02 -8.62
CA ILE A 146 2.37 -1.32 -9.51
C ILE A 146 3.84 -1.65 -9.23
N GLY A 147 4.13 -2.26 -8.09
CA GLY A 147 5.45 -2.73 -7.71
C GLY A 147 5.38 -3.95 -6.82
N ALA A 148 6.29 -4.90 -7.07
CA ALA A 148 6.51 -6.07 -6.21
C ALA A 148 7.99 -6.42 -6.26
N TYR A 149 8.66 -6.31 -5.09
CA TYR A 149 10.11 -6.40 -4.99
C TYR A 149 10.48 -7.31 -3.82
N TYR A 150 11.30 -8.32 -4.08
CA TYR A 150 11.84 -9.22 -3.07
C TYR A 150 13.24 -8.78 -2.69
N HIS A 151 13.49 -8.65 -1.39
CA HIS A 151 14.78 -8.29 -0.83
C HIS A 151 15.23 -9.30 0.20
N ALA A 152 16.42 -9.88 -0.01
CA ALA A 152 17.14 -10.73 0.94
C ALA A 152 18.58 -10.25 1.13
N ASP A 153 18.86 -9.02 0.73
CA ASP A 153 20.16 -8.36 0.69
C ASP A 153 20.32 -7.25 1.73
N GLU A 154 19.43 -7.19 2.72
CA GLU A 154 19.51 -6.16 3.74
C GLU A 154 20.12 -6.65 5.05
N MET A 155 20.82 -5.72 5.69
CA MET A 155 21.38 -5.88 7.03
C MET A 155 20.60 -5.01 8.02
N ARG A 156 20.52 -5.43 9.26
CA ARG A 156 19.98 -4.61 10.37
C ARG A 156 21.07 -4.35 11.41
N LYS A 157 20.98 -3.25 12.13
CA LYS A 157 21.87 -2.97 13.26
C LYS A 157 21.61 -3.98 14.39
N ASP A 158 22.69 -4.50 14.97
CA ASP A 158 22.64 -5.47 16.07
C ASP A 158 22.45 -4.86 17.46
N GLY A 159 22.40 -3.55 17.55
CA GLY A 159 22.34 -2.82 18.82
C GLY A 159 23.69 -2.50 19.43
N ASN A 160 24.79 -3.15 19.01
CA ASN A 160 26.16 -2.93 19.47
C ASN A 160 27.00 -2.12 18.48
N GLY A 161 26.37 -1.57 17.45
CA GLY A 161 27.01 -0.80 16.38
C GLY A 161 27.47 -1.62 15.17
N GLY A 162 27.27 -2.95 15.20
CA GLY A 162 27.50 -3.85 14.09
C GLY A 162 26.26 -4.05 13.22
N PHE A 163 26.42 -4.86 12.17
CA PHE A 163 25.34 -5.28 11.27
C PHE A 163 25.19 -6.79 11.27
N VAL A 164 23.95 -7.25 11.31
CA VAL A 164 23.58 -8.66 11.14
C VAL A 164 22.56 -8.78 9.99
N LYS A 165 22.46 -9.97 9.40
CA LYS A 165 21.53 -10.23 8.30
C LYS A 165 20.10 -9.87 8.71
N GLY A 166 19.43 -9.09 7.88
CA GLY A 166 18.01 -8.78 8.01
C GLY A 166 17.12 -9.95 7.58
N ALA A 167 15.87 -9.93 7.97
CA ALA A 167 14.88 -10.88 7.45
C ALA A 167 14.53 -10.55 6.01
N PRO A 168 14.52 -11.52 5.09
CA PRO A 168 14.01 -11.31 3.74
C PRO A 168 12.54 -10.86 3.78
N HIS A 169 12.19 -9.98 2.84
CA HIS A 169 10.88 -9.38 2.81
C HIS A 169 10.47 -9.00 1.39
N MET A 170 9.18 -8.75 1.23
CA MET A 170 8.62 -8.24 -0.03
C MET A 170 8.00 -6.86 0.18
N HIS A 171 8.39 -5.91 -0.67
CA HIS A 171 7.69 -4.64 -0.85
C HIS A 171 6.61 -4.80 -1.90
N LEU A 172 5.39 -4.40 -1.58
CA LEU A 172 4.23 -4.44 -2.46
C LEU A 172 3.64 -3.04 -2.58
N ASP A 173 3.90 -2.40 -3.71
CA ASP A 173 3.38 -1.07 -4.03
C ASP A 173 2.05 -1.17 -4.78
N TYR A 174 1.02 -0.44 -4.31
CA TYR A 174 -0.29 -0.47 -4.95
C TYR A 174 -1.04 0.85 -4.88
N ILE A 175 -1.99 1.01 -5.79
CA ILE A 175 -2.89 2.16 -5.88
C ILE A 175 -4.32 1.68 -5.64
N PRO A 176 -5.03 2.20 -4.61
CA PRO A 176 -6.44 1.89 -4.42
C PRO A 176 -7.30 2.64 -5.44
N VAL A 177 -8.09 1.91 -6.22
CA VAL A 177 -8.90 2.44 -7.32
C VAL A 177 -10.39 2.25 -7.03
N ALA A 178 -11.12 3.35 -6.95
CA ALA A 178 -12.57 3.36 -6.91
C ALA A 178 -13.13 3.71 -8.29
N TYR A 179 -14.03 2.89 -8.81
CA TYR A 179 -14.54 3.00 -10.19
C TYR A 179 -15.88 3.74 -10.29
N ASN A 180 -16.65 3.83 -9.21
CA ASN A 180 -18.03 4.34 -9.22
C ASN A 180 -18.19 5.60 -8.37
N CYS A 181 -17.27 6.55 -8.48
CA CYS A 181 -17.29 7.77 -7.69
C CYS A 181 -18.39 8.72 -8.18
N LYS A 182 -19.30 9.11 -7.27
CA LYS A 182 -20.43 10.02 -7.57
C LYS A 182 -20.02 11.48 -7.66
N ARG A 183 -18.87 11.88 -7.10
CA ARG A 183 -18.37 13.25 -7.06
C ARG A 183 -16.95 13.32 -7.61
N GLY A 184 -16.66 14.36 -8.37
CA GLY A 184 -15.36 14.52 -9.04
C GLY A 184 -15.27 13.69 -10.31
N GLN A 185 -14.11 13.13 -10.60
CA GLN A 185 -13.96 12.18 -11.71
C GLN A 185 -14.54 10.81 -11.34
N LYS A 186 -14.94 10.04 -12.34
CA LYS A 186 -15.62 8.75 -12.15
C LYS A 186 -14.71 7.71 -11.49
N ILE A 187 -13.43 7.68 -11.86
CA ILE A 187 -12.44 6.75 -11.32
C ILE A 187 -11.44 7.55 -10.49
N GLN A 188 -11.23 7.17 -9.22
CA GLN A 188 -10.39 7.93 -8.29
C GLN A 188 -9.47 7.03 -7.45
N ASN A 189 -8.32 7.58 -7.04
CA ASN A 189 -7.55 7.01 -5.95
C ASN A 189 -8.27 7.26 -4.62
N SER A 190 -8.90 6.22 -4.09
CA SER A 190 -9.66 6.28 -2.83
C SER A 190 -9.68 4.92 -2.15
N MET A 191 -8.97 4.77 -1.04
CA MET A 191 -8.95 3.51 -0.28
C MET A 191 -10.34 3.11 0.22
N ASN A 192 -11.04 4.03 0.87
CA ASN A 192 -12.34 3.72 1.46
C ASN A 192 -13.37 3.32 0.41
N SER A 193 -13.42 4.06 -0.71
CA SER A 193 -14.36 3.72 -1.78
C SER A 193 -13.99 2.43 -2.50
N ALA A 194 -12.70 2.17 -2.69
CA ALA A 194 -12.22 0.91 -3.27
C ALA A 194 -12.60 -0.30 -2.40
N LEU A 195 -12.43 -0.19 -1.07
CA LEU A 195 -12.82 -1.24 -0.13
C LEU A 195 -14.34 -1.45 -0.05
N LEU A 196 -15.12 -0.34 -0.15
CA LEU A 196 -16.57 -0.41 -0.23
C LEU A 196 -17.04 -1.14 -1.49
N GLU A 197 -16.46 -0.82 -2.64
CA GLU A 197 -16.80 -1.46 -3.91
C GLU A 197 -16.48 -2.95 -3.92
N GLN A 198 -15.49 -3.37 -3.14
CA GLN A 198 -15.15 -4.79 -2.95
C GLN A 198 -16.01 -5.48 -1.87
N GLY A 199 -16.90 -4.77 -1.21
CA GLY A 199 -17.72 -5.32 -0.13
C GLY A 199 -16.94 -5.60 1.17
N ILE A 200 -15.70 -5.11 1.30
CA ILE A 200 -14.85 -5.33 2.47
C ILE A 200 -15.23 -4.39 3.62
N MET A 201 -15.78 -3.22 3.31
CA MET A 201 -16.29 -2.27 4.28
C MET A 201 -17.80 -2.07 4.08
N ASN A 202 -18.58 -2.43 5.10
CA ASN A 202 -19.95 -1.96 5.22
C ASN A 202 -19.94 -0.70 6.09
N ILE A 203 -20.22 0.46 5.50
CA ILE A 203 -20.55 1.65 6.29
C ILE A 203 -22.06 1.58 6.57
N GLU A 204 -22.47 0.75 7.48
CA GLU A 204 -23.72 0.97 8.20
C GLU A 204 -23.49 2.13 9.17
N ILE A 205 -23.73 3.33 8.69
CA ILE A 205 -23.85 4.49 9.57
C ILE A 205 -25.26 4.35 10.16
N ASP A 206 -25.33 3.96 11.43
CA ASP A 206 -26.56 4.03 12.21
C ASP A 206 -27.16 5.44 11.99
N PRO A 207 -28.38 5.54 11.43
CA PRO A 207 -29.02 6.83 11.13
C PRO A 207 -29.08 7.76 12.35
N GLU A 208 -29.31 7.22 13.57
CA GLU A 208 -29.33 8.03 14.80
C GLU A 208 -27.94 8.55 15.19
N VAL A 209 -26.88 7.77 14.95
CA VAL A 209 -25.49 8.19 15.19
C VAL A 209 -25.07 9.20 14.13
N ALA A 210 -25.55 9.07 12.89
CA ALA A 210 -25.33 10.03 11.84
C ALA A 210 -26.01 11.38 12.16
N GLU A 211 -27.22 11.35 12.65
CA GLU A 211 -27.97 12.56 13.01
C GLU A 211 -27.40 13.24 14.27
N LYS A 212 -27.04 12.51 15.30
CA LYS A 212 -26.39 13.04 16.51
C LYS A 212 -24.98 13.59 16.27
N LYS A 213 -24.17 12.92 15.41
CA LYS A 213 -22.76 13.33 15.16
C LYS A 213 -22.61 14.37 14.07
N PHE A 214 -23.47 14.40 13.09
CA PHE A 214 -23.24 15.15 11.87
C PHE A 214 -24.28 16.23 11.61
N GLY A 215 -25.37 16.31 12.37
CA GLY A 215 -26.45 17.31 12.29
C GLY A 215 -26.58 17.90 10.88
N LYS A 216 -27.74 18.05 10.34
CA LYS A 216 -28.05 18.51 8.97
C LYS A 216 -26.85 18.86 8.05
N ARG A 217 -26.56 17.96 7.10
CA ARG A 217 -25.78 18.03 5.84
C ARG A 217 -24.48 18.88 5.74
N GLU A 218 -24.26 19.90 6.52
CA GLU A 218 -23.06 20.76 6.40
C GLU A 218 -21.81 20.23 7.12
N LYS A 219 -21.95 19.29 8.04
CA LYS A 219 -20.83 18.77 8.86
C LYS A 219 -20.21 17.47 8.38
N LEU A 220 -20.77 16.79 7.39
CA LEU A 220 -20.23 15.53 6.83
C LEU A 220 -18.86 15.68 6.15
N SER A 221 -18.45 16.90 5.80
CA SER A 221 -17.16 17.17 5.16
C SER A 221 -15.98 17.26 6.15
N LYS A 222 -16.24 17.33 7.44
CA LYS A 222 -15.19 17.65 8.45
C LYS A 222 -14.82 16.51 9.41
N THR A 223 -15.58 15.43 9.46
CA THR A 223 -15.28 14.32 10.38
C THR A 223 -14.81 13.09 9.59
N ARG A 224 -13.50 12.96 9.43
CA ARG A 224 -12.88 11.66 9.09
C ARG A 224 -13.19 10.72 10.24
N ALA A 225 -14.10 9.78 10.04
CA ALA A 225 -14.19 8.62 10.88
C ALA A 225 -12.78 8.00 10.93
N LYS A 226 -12.21 7.84 12.12
CA LYS A 226 -11.09 6.95 12.36
C LYS A 226 -11.61 5.54 12.09
N ALA A 227 -11.56 5.11 10.86
CA ALA A 227 -11.82 3.73 10.51
C ALA A 227 -10.74 2.92 11.22
N LYS A 228 -11.07 2.31 12.34
CA LYS A 228 -10.36 1.13 12.81
C LYS A 228 -10.46 0.15 11.66
N VAL A 229 -9.34 -0.32 11.15
CA VAL A 229 -9.30 -1.44 10.20
C VAL A 229 -10.16 -2.54 10.84
N PRO A 230 -11.29 -2.93 10.22
CA PRO A 230 -12.14 -3.94 10.82
C PRO A 230 -11.33 -5.22 11.00
N LYS A 231 -11.56 -5.96 12.10
CA LYS A 231 -10.99 -7.30 12.28
C LYS A 231 -11.27 -8.25 11.09
N ALA A 232 -12.28 -7.94 10.29
CA ALA A 232 -12.58 -8.63 9.04
C ALA A 232 -11.47 -8.53 7.99
N VAL A 233 -10.74 -7.40 7.87
CA VAL A 233 -9.58 -7.30 6.95
C VAL A 233 -8.45 -8.21 7.43
N ALA A 234 -8.20 -8.27 8.74
CA ALA A 234 -7.25 -9.22 9.30
C ALA A 234 -7.70 -10.69 9.12
N LYS A 235 -9.02 -10.95 9.05
CA LYS A 235 -9.58 -12.29 8.88
C LYS A 235 -9.68 -12.71 7.41
N GLN A 236 -9.86 -11.77 6.47
CA GLN A 236 -9.76 -12.01 5.02
C GLN A 236 -8.30 -12.04 4.55
N MET A 237 -7.39 -11.42 5.28
CA MET A 237 -5.95 -11.61 5.11
C MET A 237 -5.44 -12.87 5.83
N ASP A 238 -6.32 -13.70 6.37
CA ASP A 238 -6.00 -15.06 6.77
C ASP A 238 -5.80 -15.94 5.51
N VAL A 239 -4.88 -15.47 4.67
CA VAL A 239 -4.23 -16.22 3.58
C VAL A 239 -3.58 -17.51 4.15
N SER A 240 -3.46 -17.56 5.51
CA SER A 240 -2.86 -18.67 6.24
C SER A 240 -3.56 -20.01 6.00
N ALA A 241 -4.86 -20.07 5.77
CA ALA A 241 -5.54 -21.34 5.55
C ALA A 241 -5.26 -21.91 4.14
N SER A 242 -5.33 -21.09 3.10
CA SER A 242 -5.04 -21.51 1.71
C SER A 242 -3.55 -21.74 1.48
N LEU A 243 -2.67 -20.92 2.07
CA LEU A 243 -1.22 -21.13 2.05
C LEU A 243 -0.82 -22.34 2.88
N LYS A 244 -1.41 -22.57 4.05
CA LYS A 244 -1.19 -23.78 4.85
C LYS A 244 -1.60 -25.04 4.11
N GLU A 245 -2.61 -25.02 3.30
CA GLU A 245 -3.05 -26.17 2.51
C GLU A 245 -2.13 -26.43 1.32
N ARG A 246 -1.62 -25.39 0.65
CA ARG A 246 -0.61 -25.50 -0.42
C ARG A 246 0.77 -25.92 0.11
N MET A 247 1.17 -25.44 1.29
CA MET A 247 2.43 -25.85 1.95
C MET A 247 2.41 -27.29 2.47
N LYS A 248 1.27 -27.96 2.56
CA LYS A 248 1.17 -29.38 2.86
C LYS A 248 1.40 -30.28 1.65
N CYS A 249 1.42 -29.71 0.46
CA CYS A 249 1.61 -30.42 -0.81
C CYS A 249 3.03 -30.24 -1.41
N LEU A 250 3.91 -29.51 -0.72
CA LEU A 250 5.35 -29.41 -0.97
C LEU A 250 6.13 -30.08 0.16
#